data_05938ca0254be56913da3dc0518fc0d1
#
_entry.id   05938ca0254be56913da3dc0518fc0d1
#
_cell.length_a   1.000
_cell.length_b   1.000
_cell.length_c   1.000
_cell.angle_alpha   90.00
_cell.angle_beta   90.00
_cell.angle_gamma   90.00
#
_symmetry.space_group_name_H-M   'P 1'
#
loop_
_entity.id
_entity.type
_entity.pdbx_description
1 polymer ?
#
loop_
_entity_poly.entity_id
_entity_poly.type
_entity_poly.pdbx_seq_one_letter_code
_entity_poly.pdbx_strand_id
1 'polypeptide(L)'
;SGGIHHRLFNYLGVPLPDAKILDPGCSVVLGDGSKPINLWHDPLRWQKERQEQFPGSEIFWALCSKIHQSNWSFVERDPILPVRNFWDLSQLAKALRPSNLLTGFLSKLTVANLLVLTGCHTDRRLLRFLDLQLKLYSQEPASRTAALYGATVLQMAQAPRGLWHLHGSMQVLSDMLKNSFLRDGGSLLLGHRVTNISREKKSNAFNVNVIDR
;
A
#
# COMPACT_ATOMS: atom_id res chain seq x y z
N SER A 1 0.25 16.61 -1.93
CA SER A 1 0.18 16.18 -0.54
C SER A 1 1.01 14.91 -0.37
N GLY A 2 2.03 14.94 0.47
CA GLY A 2 2.87 13.79 0.75
C GLY A 2 2.10 12.73 1.54
N GLY A 3 2.43 11.45 1.33
CA GLY A 3 1.86 10.34 2.08
C GLY A 3 2.27 10.35 3.56
N ILE A 4 1.99 9.23 4.28
CA ILE A 4 2.26 9.11 5.72
C ILE A 4 3.74 9.35 6.07
N HIS A 5 4.67 8.88 5.23
CA HIS A 5 6.10 9.13 5.45
C HIS A 5 6.43 10.63 5.45
N HIS A 6 5.88 11.40 4.51
CA HIS A 6 6.09 12.86 4.47
C HIS A 6 5.57 13.53 5.75
N ARG A 7 4.37 13.16 6.22
CA ARG A 7 3.81 13.68 7.47
C ARG A 7 4.69 13.32 8.69
N LEU A 8 5.14 12.07 8.76
CA LEU A 8 6.00 11.58 9.85
C LEU A 8 7.35 12.31 9.86
N PHE A 9 8.03 12.38 8.72
CA PHE A 9 9.35 13.02 8.63
C PHE A 9 9.27 14.53 8.92
N ASN A 10 8.21 15.21 8.44
CA ASN A 10 7.96 16.61 8.81
C ASN A 10 7.72 16.78 10.31
N TYR A 11 6.94 15.90 10.94
CA TYR A 11 6.69 15.92 12.37
C TYR A 11 7.99 15.75 13.18
N LEU A 12 8.89 14.90 12.71
CA LEU A 12 10.20 14.67 13.34
C LEU A 12 11.23 15.75 13.00
N GLY A 13 10.91 16.70 12.14
CA GLY A 13 11.89 17.71 11.68
C GLY A 13 13.05 17.11 10.89
N VAL A 14 12.82 16.02 10.18
CA VAL A 14 13.82 15.29 9.39
C VAL A 14 13.44 15.41 7.91
N PRO A 15 14.38 15.74 6.99
CA PRO A 15 14.10 15.75 5.56
C PRO A 15 13.79 14.32 5.07
N LEU A 16 13.00 14.23 3.98
CA LEU A 16 12.86 12.94 3.29
C LEU A 16 14.19 12.51 2.68
N PRO A 17 14.47 11.20 2.62
CA PRO A 17 15.66 10.71 1.95
C PRO A 17 15.60 10.98 0.45
N ASP A 18 16.76 11.19 -0.16
CA ASP A 18 16.88 11.33 -1.59
C ASP A 18 16.41 10.06 -2.30
N ALA A 19 15.62 10.25 -3.34
CA ALA A 19 15.04 9.16 -4.10
C ALA A 19 15.01 9.47 -5.59
N LYS A 20 15.22 8.44 -6.38
CA LYS A 20 15.11 8.50 -7.85
C LYS A 20 13.86 7.73 -8.27
N ILE A 21 13.05 8.33 -9.16
CA ILE A 21 11.96 7.62 -9.77
C ILE A 21 12.47 6.56 -10.74
N LEU A 22 11.83 5.40 -10.74
CA LEU A 22 12.11 4.32 -11.68
C LEU A 22 11.11 4.35 -12.83
N ASP A 23 11.61 4.38 -14.07
CA ASP A 23 10.77 4.39 -15.26
C ASP A 23 11.39 3.56 -16.42
N PRO A 24 10.95 2.31 -16.63
CA PRO A 24 9.86 1.63 -15.90
C PRO A 24 10.24 1.29 -14.44
N GLY A 25 9.24 1.26 -13.57
CA GLY A 25 9.39 0.83 -12.18
C GLY A 25 9.81 -0.63 -12.06
N CYS A 26 9.21 -1.49 -12.87
CA CYS A 26 9.63 -2.88 -13.07
C CYS A 26 9.11 -3.41 -14.40
N SER A 27 9.67 -4.55 -14.83
CA SER A 27 9.23 -5.29 -16.01
C SER A 27 8.80 -6.70 -15.60
N VAL A 28 7.60 -7.10 -16.00
CA VAL A 28 7.03 -8.43 -15.70
C VAL A 28 7.19 -9.33 -16.90
N VAL A 29 7.89 -10.46 -16.72
CA VAL A 29 8.07 -11.50 -17.73
C VAL A 29 7.17 -12.68 -17.39
N LEU A 30 6.25 -13.03 -18.28
CA LEU A 30 5.27 -14.10 -18.03
C LEU A 30 5.80 -15.51 -18.34
N GLY A 31 6.99 -15.65 -18.92
CA GLY A 31 7.60 -16.93 -19.26
C GLY A 31 6.97 -17.68 -20.45
N ASP A 32 6.13 -17.01 -21.21
CA ASP A 32 5.41 -17.55 -22.39
C ASP A 32 6.02 -17.10 -23.72
N GLY A 33 7.23 -16.54 -23.70
CA GLY A 33 7.91 -15.99 -24.87
C GLY A 33 7.37 -14.64 -25.34
N SER A 34 6.36 -14.09 -24.69
CA SER A 34 5.81 -12.79 -25.01
C SER A 34 6.69 -11.62 -24.52
N LYS A 35 6.46 -10.43 -25.07
CA LYS A 35 7.16 -9.22 -24.64
C LYS A 35 6.94 -8.96 -23.15
N PRO A 36 7.96 -8.49 -22.41
CA PRO A 36 7.79 -8.02 -21.04
C PRO A 36 6.74 -6.92 -20.94
N ILE A 37 6.01 -6.91 -19.81
CA ILE A 37 5.05 -5.88 -19.48
C ILE A 37 5.75 -4.86 -18.58
N ASN A 38 5.88 -3.63 -19.04
CA ASN A 38 6.59 -2.58 -18.32
C ASN A 38 5.63 -1.72 -17.51
N LEU A 39 5.87 -1.60 -16.21
CA LEU A 39 5.10 -0.71 -15.34
C LEU A 39 5.71 0.69 -15.40
N TRP A 40 5.14 1.52 -16.28
CA TRP A 40 5.62 2.88 -16.47
C TRP A 40 5.13 3.84 -15.39
N HIS A 41 5.99 4.79 -15.02
CA HIS A 41 5.61 5.93 -14.19
C HIS A 41 4.80 6.97 -14.99
N ASP A 42 5.14 7.18 -16.25
CA ASP A 42 4.42 8.08 -17.13
C ASP A 42 3.01 7.53 -17.45
N PRO A 43 1.93 8.29 -17.19
CA PRO A 43 0.56 7.81 -17.39
C PRO A 43 0.24 7.47 -18.85
N LEU A 44 0.78 8.21 -19.82
CA LEU A 44 0.50 7.96 -21.24
C LEU A 44 1.22 6.70 -21.73
N ARG A 45 2.47 6.51 -21.30
CA ARG A 45 3.22 5.28 -21.61
C ARG A 45 2.55 4.06 -20.97
N TRP A 46 2.09 4.17 -19.71
CA TRP A 46 1.38 3.09 -19.06
C TRP A 46 0.02 2.81 -19.69
N GLN A 47 -0.71 3.83 -20.13
CA GLN A 47 -1.95 3.64 -20.87
C GLN A 47 -1.70 2.88 -22.17
N LYS A 48 -0.70 3.28 -22.93
CA LYS A 48 -0.32 2.62 -24.18
C LYS A 48 0.11 1.16 -23.94
N GLU A 49 0.94 0.90 -22.93
CA GLU A 49 1.35 -0.45 -22.55
C GLU A 49 0.14 -1.34 -22.25
N ARG A 50 -0.82 -0.83 -21.46
CA ARG A 50 -2.06 -1.58 -21.15
C ARG A 50 -2.90 -1.89 -22.39
N GLN A 51 -3.03 -0.94 -23.29
CA GLN A 51 -3.77 -1.15 -24.55
C GLN A 51 -3.11 -2.20 -25.45
N GLU A 52 -1.78 -2.21 -25.50
CA GLU A 52 -1.02 -3.18 -26.28
C GLU A 52 -1.01 -4.58 -25.65
N GLN A 53 -0.85 -4.67 -24.34
CA GLN A 53 -0.69 -5.93 -23.62
C GLN A 53 -2.01 -6.59 -23.21
N PHE A 54 -3.05 -5.78 -22.99
CA PHE A 54 -4.37 -6.18 -22.46
C PHE A 54 -5.50 -5.44 -23.17
N PRO A 55 -5.68 -5.63 -24.48
CA PRO A 55 -6.73 -4.92 -25.22
C PRO A 55 -8.12 -5.22 -24.65
N GLY A 56 -8.94 -4.19 -24.52
CA GLY A 56 -10.29 -4.30 -23.94
C GLY A 56 -10.36 -4.27 -22.42
N SER A 57 -9.22 -4.05 -21.72
CA SER A 57 -9.19 -4.02 -20.24
C SER A 57 -9.40 -2.61 -19.63
N GLU A 58 -9.72 -1.61 -20.45
CA GLU A 58 -9.83 -0.20 -20.04
C GLU A 58 -10.86 -0.01 -18.91
N ILE A 59 -11.99 -0.69 -19.00
CA ILE A 59 -13.07 -0.62 -17.98
C ILE A 59 -12.59 -1.16 -16.64
N PHE A 60 -11.82 -2.26 -16.65
CA PHE A 60 -11.23 -2.82 -15.43
C PHE A 60 -10.29 -1.82 -14.75
N TRP A 61 -9.39 -1.21 -15.51
CA TRP A 61 -8.43 -0.24 -14.96
C TRP A 61 -9.10 1.05 -14.48
N ALA A 62 -10.14 1.52 -15.19
CA ALA A 62 -10.94 2.65 -14.76
C ALA A 62 -11.69 2.36 -13.44
N LEU A 63 -12.24 1.16 -13.30
CA LEU A 63 -12.89 0.71 -12.07
C LEU A 63 -11.88 0.64 -10.91
N CYS A 64 -10.71 0.04 -11.12
CA CYS A 64 -9.64 0.00 -10.11
C CYS A 64 -9.22 1.42 -9.67
N SER A 65 -9.10 2.36 -10.60
CA SER A 65 -8.77 3.75 -10.28
C SER A 65 -9.84 4.43 -9.43
N LYS A 66 -11.13 4.25 -9.74
CA LYS A 66 -12.24 4.78 -8.94
C LYS A 66 -12.27 4.18 -7.52
N ILE A 67 -12.08 2.87 -7.41
CA ILE A 67 -12.00 2.18 -6.12
C ILE A 67 -10.84 2.74 -5.29
N HIS A 68 -9.66 2.85 -5.90
CA HIS A 68 -8.47 3.40 -5.24
C HIS A 68 -8.72 4.84 -4.74
N GLN A 69 -9.25 5.73 -5.58
CA GLN A 69 -9.52 7.12 -5.21
C GLN A 69 -10.50 7.21 -4.03
N SER A 70 -11.59 6.44 -4.08
CA SER A 70 -12.58 6.38 -3.00
C SER A 70 -11.97 5.85 -1.71
N ASN A 71 -11.21 4.76 -1.80
CA ASN A 71 -10.56 4.11 -0.66
C ASN A 71 -9.51 5.04 -0.03
N TRP A 72 -8.70 5.68 -0.86
CA TRP A 72 -7.67 6.61 -0.40
C TRP A 72 -8.29 7.84 0.29
N SER A 73 -9.36 8.40 -0.30
CA SER A 73 -10.08 9.52 0.31
C SER A 73 -10.72 9.17 1.67
N PHE A 74 -11.05 7.91 1.91
CA PHE A 74 -11.52 7.42 3.21
C PHE A 74 -10.36 7.31 4.20
N VAL A 75 -9.26 6.68 3.80
CA VAL A 75 -8.07 6.46 4.65
C VAL A 75 -7.42 7.78 5.07
N GLU A 76 -7.40 8.79 4.19
CA GLU A 76 -6.84 10.13 4.50
C GLU A 76 -7.58 10.87 5.63
N ARG A 77 -8.76 10.42 6.02
CA ARG A 77 -9.53 10.97 7.16
C ARG A 77 -9.26 10.24 8.48
N ASP A 78 -8.23 9.39 8.50
CA ASP A 78 -7.80 8.65 9.67
C ASP A 78 -8.95 7.91 10.40
N PRO A 79 -9.75 7.07 9.69
CA PRO A 79 -10.82 6.30 10.33
C PRO A 79 -10.24 5.31 11.34
N ILE A 80 -10.91 5.15 12.47
CA ILE A 80 -10.50 4.17 13.48
C ILE A 80 -11.24 2.86 13.27
N LEU A 81 -10.48 1.81 12.98
CA LEU A 81 -10.98 0.47 12.76
C LEU A 81 -10.12 -0.56 13.54
N PRO A 82 -10.73 -1.59 14.15
CA PRO A 82 -12.17 -1.81 14.32
C PRO A 82 -12.77 -0.83 15.34
N VAL A 83 -14.06 -0.51 15.17
CA VAL A 83 -14.82 0.32 16.11
C VAL A 83 -14.98 -0.44 17.42
N ARG A 84 -14.53 0.15 18.54
CA ARG A 84 -14.57 -0.45 19.89
C ARG A 84 -15.46 0.32 20.87
N ASN A 85 -15.73 1.61 20.60
CA ASN A 85 -16.49 2.49 21.46
C ASN A 85 -17.22 3.58 20.64
N PHE A 86 -18.05 4.38 21.31
CA PHE A 86 -18.82 5.45 20.68
C PHE A 86 -17.96 6.55 20.05
N TRP A 87 -16.80 6.82 20.61
CA TRP A 87 -15.88 7.79 20.03
C TRP A 87 -15.32 7.31 18.68
N ASP A 88 -14.88 6.04 18.60
CA ASP A 88 -14.43 5.42 17.35
C ASP A 88 -15.54 5.45 16.29
N LEU A 89 -16.79 5.16 16.71
CA LEU A 89 -17.95 5.24 15.83
C LEU A 89 -18.16 6.65 15.29
N SER A 90 -17.98 7.67 16.14
CA SER A 90 -18.08 9.06 15.72
C SER A 90 -17.01 9.44 14.72
N GLN A 91 -15.76 8.97 14.89
CA GLN A 91 -14.68 9.19 13.93
C GLN A 91 -14.93 8.46 12.60
N LEU A 92 -15.43 7.23 12.66
CA LEU A 92 -15.83 6.51 11.47
C LEU A 92 -16.94 7.24 10.71
N ALA A 93 -17.98 7.72 11.41
CA ALA A 93 -19.08 8.47 10.81
C ALA A 93 -18.60 9.76 10.12
N LYS A 94 -17.63 10.49 10.72
CA LYS A 94 -17.00 11.67 10.11
C LYS A 94 -16.17 11.31 8.87
N ALA A 95 -15.55 10.15 8.84
CA ALA A 95 -14.75 9.69 7.72
C ALA A 95 -15.60 9.19 6.53
N LEU A 96 -16.82 8.72 6.78
CA LEU A 96 -17.71 8.22 5.75
C LEU A 96 -18.30 9.37 4.92
N ARG A 97 -18.37 9.14 3.61
CA ARG A 97 -19.08 9.98 2.63
C ARG A 97 -19.98 9.10 1.77
N PRO A 98 -21.03 9.66 1.14
CA PRO A 98 -21.88 8.89 0.22
C PRO A 98 -21.10 8.16 -0.88
N SER A 99 -20.02 8.75 -1.37
CA SER A 99 -19.11 8.12 -2.35
C SER A 99 -18.40 6.87 -1.83
N ASN A 100 -18.27 6.68 -0.51
CA ASN A 100 -17.64 5.50 0.09
C ASN A 100 -18.63 4.35 0.33
N LEU A 101 -19.94 4.58 0.27
CA LEU A 101 -20.95 3.52 0.46
C LEU A 101 -20.84 2.44 -0.60
N LEU A 102 -20.67 2.83 -1.87
CA LEU A 102 -20.44 1.89 -2.97
C LEU A 102 -19.16 1.07 -2.73
N THR A 103 -18.10 1.71 -2.24
CA THR A 103 -16.83 1.05 -1.92
C THR A 103 -17.01 0.03 -0.78
N GLY A 104 -17.84 0.35 0.22
CA GLY A 104 -18.22 -0.59 1.28
C GLY A 104 -18.88 -1.84 0.75
N PHE A 105 -19.77 -1.71 -0.23
CA PHE A 105 -20.40 -2.87 -0.90
C PHE A 105 -19.37 -3.72 -1.66
N LEU A 106 -18.43 -3.07 -2.35
CA LEU A 106 -17.35 -3.75 -3.07
C LEU A 106 -16.32 -4.44 -2.16
N SER A 107 -16.36 -4.17 -0.85
CA SER A 107 -15.43 -4.80 0.13
C SER A 107 -15.56 -6.32 0.22
N LYS A 108 -16.73 -6.86 -0.16
CA LYS A 108 -16.99 -8.32 -0.18
C LYS A 108 -16.55 -8.99 -1.47
N LEU A 109 -16.16 -8.22 -2.48
CA LEU A 109 -15.73 -8.73 -3.78
C LEU A 109 -14.22 -8.98 -3.79
N THR A 110 -13.81 -9.88 -4.69
CA THR A 110 -12.40 -10.14 -5.03
C THR A 110 -12.02 -9.42 -6.33
N VAL A 111 -10.73 -9.37 -6.63
CA VAL A 111 -10.24 -8.85 -7.93
C VAL A 111 -10.79 -9.69 -9.08
N ALA A 112 -10.93 -11.01 -8.91
CA ALA A 112 -11.56 -11.88 -9.92
C ALA A 112 -13.02 -11.49 -10.19
N ASN A 113 -13.79 -11.08 -9.15
CA ASN A 113 -15.14 -10.57 -9.37
C ASN A 113 -15.15 -9.27 -10.18
N LEU A 114 -14.15 -8.37 -9.97
CA LEU A 114 -14.03 -7.16 -10.79
C LEU A 114 -13.74 -7.52 -12.27
N LEU A 115 -12.92 -8.54 -12.53
CA LEU A 115 -12.66 -9.01 -13.88
C LEU A 115 -13.92 -9.56 -14.55
N VAL A 116 -14.76 -10.30 -13.80
CA VAL A 116 -16.06 -10.77 -14.31
C VAL A 116 -16.99 -9.60 -14.62
N LEU A 117 -17.11 -8.63 -13.69
CA LEU A 117 -17.97 -7.45 -13.87
C LEU A 117 -17.57 -6.58 -15.07
N THR A 118 -16.30 -6.60 -15.45
CA THR A 118 -15.77 -5.80 -16.55
C THR A 118 -15.58 -6.60 -17.85
N GLY A 119 -15.94 -7.88 -17.85
CA GLY A 119 -15.81 -8.76 -19.02
C GLY A 119 -14.37 -9.23 -19.30
N CYS A 120 -13.41 -8.92 -18.42
CA CYS A 120 -11.98 -9.22 -18.62
C CYS A 120 -11.56 -10.61 -18.10
N HIS A 121 -12.48 -11.41 -17.57
CA HIS A 121 -12.18 -12.70 -16.91
C HIS A 121 -11.65 -13.79 -17.87
N THR A 122 -11.82 -13.62 -19.18
CA THR A 122 -11.32 -14.56 -20.20
C THR A 122 -9.90 -14.23 -20.67
N ASP A 123 -9.39 -13.03 -20.38
CA ASP A 123 -8.03 -12.62 -20.75
C ASP A 123 -7.01 -13.32 -19.84
N ARG A 124 -6.44 -14.43 -20.34
CA ARG A 124 -5.44 -15.22 -19.61
C ARG A 124 -4.14 -14.45 -19.35
N ARG A 125 -3.77 -13.52 -20.24
CA ARG A 125 -2.57 -12.72 -20.08
C ARG A 125 -2.74 -11.72 -18.94
N LEU A 126 -3.86 -11.00 -18.92
CA LEU A 126 -4.21 -10.10 -17.83
C LEU A 126 -4.30 -10.84 -16.49
N LEU A 127 -4.95 -11.99 -16.46
CA LEU A 127 -5.07 -12.82 -15.25
C LEU A 127 -3.70 -13.21 -14.70
N ARG A 128 -2.79 -13.71 -15.54
CA ARG A 128 -1.43 -14.07 -15.12
C ARG A 128 -0.66 -12.86 -14.59
N PHE A 129 -0.74 -11.74 -15.29
CA PHE A 129 -0.11 -10.50 -14.85
C PHE A 129 -0.64 -10.06 -13.48
N LEU A 130 -1.96 -10.02 -13.31
CA LEU A 130 -2.59 -9.62 -12.04
C LEU A 130 -2.23 -10.59 -10.90
N ASP A 131 -2.25 -11.89 -11.14
CA ASP A 131 -1.87 -12.88 -10.14
C ASP A 131 -0.42 -12.69 -9.66
N LEU A 132 0.51 -12.41 -10.56
CA LEU A 132 1.90 -12.12 -10.20
C LEU A 132 2.01 -10.84 -9.36
N GLN A 133 1.34 -9.76 -9.79
CA GLN A 133 1.34 -8.50 -9.07
C GLN A 133 0.68 -8.63 -7.69
N LEU A 134 -0.47 -9.28 -7.61
CA LEU A 134 -1.20 -9.45 -6.36
C LEU A 134 -0.46 -10.38 -5.38
N LYS A 135 0.16 -11.46 -5.87
CA LYS A 135 0.99 -12.34 -5.02
C LYS A 135 2.16 -11.60 -4.38
N LEU A 136 2.72 -10.61 -5.06
CA LEU A 136 3.79 -9.77 -4.50
C LEU A 136 3.31 -8.97 -3.26
N TYR A 137 2.06 -8.50 -3.26
CA TYR A 137 1.52 -7.62 -2.21
C TYR A 137 0.62 -8.34 -1.21
N SER A 138 -0.31 -9.19 -1.69
CA SER A 138 -1.29 -9.89 -0.86
C SER A 138 -0.90 -11.34 -0.54
N GLN A 139 0.11 -11.86 -1.25
CA GLN A 139 0.51 -13.28 -1.24
C GLN A 139 -0.61 -14.23 -1.73
N GLU A 140 -1.68 -13.67 -2.31
CA GLU A 140 -2.85 -14.38 -2.79
C GLU A 140 -3.16 -14.04 -4.25
N PRO A 141 -3.78 -14.96 -5.02
CA PRO A 141 -4.19 -14.70 -6.39
C PRO A 141 -5.40 -13.75 -6.45
N ALA A 142 -5.76 -13.30 -7.67
CA ALA A 142 -6.91 -12.43 -7.90
C ALA A 142 -8.23 -12.98 -7.36
N SER A 143 -8.40 -14.30 -7.34
CA SER A 143 -9.61 -14.99 -6.83
C SER A 143 -9.77 -14.89 -5.31
N ARG A 144 -8.70 -14.61 -4.55
CA ARG A 144 -8.70 -14.53 -3.09
C ARG A 144 -8.32 -13.15 -2.56
N THR A 145 -7.76 -12.30 -3.40
CA THR A 145 -7.44 -10.92 -3.03
C THR A 145 -8.67 -10.05 -3.03
N ALA A 146 -8.96 -9.38 -1.90
CA ALA A 146 -10.08 -8.45 -1.78
C ALA A 146 -9.98 -7.32 -2.82
N ALA A 147 -11.09 -6.96 -3.47
CA ALA A 147 -11.14 -5.98 -4.54
C ALA A 147 -10.59 -4.60 -4.13
N LEU A 148 -10.94 -4.13 -2.93
CA LEU A 148 -10.47 -2.83 -2.40
C LEU A 148 -8.95 -2.81 -2.25
N TYR A 149 -8.38 -3.87 -1.67
CA TYR A 149 -6.95 -3.97 -1.49
C TYR A 149 -6.24 -4.11 -2.84
N GLY A 150 -6.69 -5.06 -3.68
CA GLY A 150 -6.09 -5.31 -5.00
C GLY A 150 -6.10 -4.07 -5.89
N ALA A 151 -7.24 -3.38 -6.01
CA ALA A 151 -7.34 -2.15 -6.78
C ALA A 151 -6.37 -1.07 -6.25
N THR A 152 -6.23 -0.96 -4.92
CA THR A 152 -5.33 0.02 -4.32
C THR A 152 -3.86 -0.28 -4.61
N VAL A 153 -3.39 -1.51 -4.40
CA VAL A 153 -1.97 -1.86 -4.62
C VAL A 153 -1.58 -1.81 -6.09
N LEU A 154 -2.47 -2.21 -7.00
CA LEU A 154 -2.26 -2.09 -8.44
C LEU A 154 -2.09 -0.63 -8.87
N GLN A 155 -2.84 0.31 -8.29
CA GLN A 155 -2.72 1.74 -8.60
C GLN A 155 -1.52 2.41 -7.93
N MET A 156 -1.04 1.89 -6.80
CA MET A 156 0.14 2.45 -6.11
C MET A 156 1.45 2.10 -6.80
N ALA A 157 1.57 0.91 -7.37
CA ALA A 157 2.78 0.44 -8.04
C ALA A 157 2.95 0.98 -9.47
N GLN A 158 1.93 1.64 -10.00
CA GLN A 158 1.83 2.08 -11.39
C GLN A 158 1.68 3.60 -11.48
N ALA A 159 1.67 4.12 -12.71
CA ALA A 159 1.39 5.53 -12.97
C ALA A 159 0.11 6.01 -12.27
N PRO A 160 0.06 7.25 -11.80
CA PRO A 160 1.11 8.28 -11.85
C PRO A 160 2.08 8.25 -10.65
N ARG A 161 1.93 7.32 -9.71
CA ARG A 161 2.76 7.26 -8.49
C ARG A 161 4.08 6.54 -8.74
N GLY A 162 4.03 5.34 -9.33
CA GLY A 162 5.20 4.55 -9.70
C GLY A 162 6.04 4.09 -8.50
N LEU A 163 7.19 3.51 -8.82
CA LEU A 163 8.16 3.05 -7.84
C LEU A 163 9.37 3.98 -7.75
N TRP A 164 9.90 4.13 -6.56
CA TRP A 164 11.03 4.99 -6.25
C TRP A 164 12.18 4.19 -5.66
N HIS A 165 13.38 4.48 -6.07
CA HIS A 165 14.61 3.93 -5.50
C HIS A 165 15.23 4.95 -4.56
N LEU A 166 15.39 4.58 -3.29
CA LEU A 166 16.04 5.43 -2.29
C LEU A 166 17.55 5.32 -2.43
N HIS A 167 18.25 6.44 -2.44
CA HIS A 167 19.71 6.45 -2.32
C HIS A 167 20.13 5.92 -0.94
N GLY A 168 20.95 4.85 -0.91
CA GLY A 168 21.32 4.16 0.32
C GLY A 168 20.38 3.04 0.74
N SER A 169 19.51 2.56 -0.17
CA SER A 169 18.51 1.48 0.05
C SER A 169 17.40 1.84 1.05
N MET A 170 16.50 0.88 1.33
CA MET A 170 15.43 1.05 2.34
C MET A 170 15.99 1.25 3.76
N GLN A 171 17.25 0.86 4.02
CA GLN A 171 17.89 1.01 5.32
C GLN A 171 17.99 2.48 5.74
N VAL A 172 18.10 3.40 4.78
CA VAL A 172 18.19 4.84 5.08
C VAL A 172 16.97 5.35 5.88
N LEU A 173 15.78 4.82 5.66
CA LEU A 173 14.58 5.19 6.43
C LEU A 173 14.74 4.81 7.91
N SER A 174 15.20 3.59 8.17
CA SER A 174 15.44 3.10 9.53
C SER A 174 16.54 3.89 10.23
N ASP A 175 17.63 4.21 9.52
CA ASP A 175 18.73 4.97 10.07
C ASP A 175 18.34 6.42 10.39
N MET A 176 17.54 7.06 9.53
CA MET A 176 17.04 8.41 9.77
C MET A 176 16.10 8.46 10.99
N LEU A 177 15.19 7.49 11.13
CA LEU A 177 14.30 7.37 12.29
C LEU A 177 15.08 7.10 13.58
N LYS A 178 16.07 6.19 13.52
CA LYS A 178 16.98 5.90 14.63
C LYS A 178 17.75 7.15 15.06
N ASN A 179 18.31 7.88 14.10
CA ASN A 179 19.11 9.09 14.40
C ASN A 179 18.22 10.19 15.01
N SER A 180 16.98 10.36 14.52
CA SER A 180 16.01 11.27 15.12
C SER A 180 15.68 10.88 16.56
N PHE A 181 15.41 9.59 16.80
CA PHE A 181 15.12 9.07 18.13
C PHE A 181 16.26 9.30 19.13
N LEU A 182 17.52 9.04 18.70
CA LEU A 182 18.70 9.28 19.52
C LEU A 182 18.95 10.77 19.76
N ARG A 183 18.75 11.62 18.75
CA ARG A 183 18.85 13.08 18.87
C ARG A 183 17.89 13.64 19.91
N ASP A 184 16.68 13.08 19.95
CA ASP A 184 15.62 13.53 20.88
C ASP A 184 15.74 12.86 22.26
N GLY A 185 16.90 12.28 22.60
CA GLY A 185 17.21 11.69 23.92
C GLY A 185 16.78 10.26 24.12
N GLY A 186 16.33 9.58 23.06
CA GLY A 186 15.98 8.15 23.12
C GLY A 186 17.23 7.26 23.29
N SER A 187 17.04 6.08 23.88
CA SER A 187 18.10 5.07 24.04
C SER A 187 17.71 3.81 23.26
N LEU A 188 18.64 3.34 22.42
CA LEU A 188 18.44 2.15 21.59
C LEU A 188 19.39 1.03 22.07
N LEU A 189 18.82 -0.06 22.54
CA LEU A 189 19.54 -1.25 22.97
C LEU A 189 19.42 -2.34 21.90
N LEU A 190 20.48 -2.53 21.10
CA LEU A 190 20.57 -3.61 20.15
C LEU A 190 21.14 -4.87 20.79
N GLY A 191 20.86 -6.04 20.22
CA GLY A 191 21.29 -7.31 20.77
C GLY A 191 20.49 -7.80 21.98
N HIS A 192 19.46 -7.05 22.40
CA HIS A 192 18.61 -7.39 23.53
C HIS A 192 17.30 -8.02 23.08
N ARG A 193 16.94 -9.14 23.69
CA ARG A 193 15.65 -9.81 23.47
C ARG A 193 14.70 -9.49 24.61
N VAL A 194 13.57 -8.85 24.32
CA VAL A 194 12.50 -8.65 25.30
C VAL A 194 11.84 -10.00 25.58
N THR A 195 11.79 -10.36 26.87
CA THR A 195 11.19 -11.62 27.35
C THR A 195 9.83 -11.40 28.01
N ASN A 196 9.62 -10.24 28.64
CA ASN A 196 8.36 -9.91 29.28
C ASN A 196 8.16 -8.39 29.35
N ILE A 197 6.90 -7.96 29.28
CA ILE A 197 6.48 -6.58 29.52
C ILE A 197 5.33 -6.63 30.56
N SER A 198 5.52 -5.95 31.69
CA SER A 198 4.48 -5.85 32.72
C SER A 198 4.23 -4.39 33.09
N ARG A 199 2.97 -4.06 33.36
CA ARG A 199 2.59 -2.73 33.84
C ARG A 199 2.74 -2.67 35.36
N GLU A 200 3.40 -1.66 35.86
CA GLU A 200 3.48 -1.43 37.29
C GLU A 200 2.13 -0.93 37.80
N LYS A 201 1.60 -1.59 38.88
CA LYS A 201 0.23 -1.30 39.38
C LYS A 201 0.07 0.09 39.99
N LYS A 202 1.17 0.70 40.45
CA LYS A 202 1.14 1.98 41.22
C LYS A 202 1.65 3.19 40.39
N SER A 203 2.28 2.97 39.26
CA SER A 203 2.78 4.01 38.39
C SER A 203 2.30 3.75 36.93
N ASN A 204 2.43 4.75 36.07
CA ASN A 204 2.10 4.57 34.66
C ASN A 204 3.29 3.97 33.86
N ALA A 205 4.25 3.38 34.56
CA ALA A 205 5.46 2.80 34.02
C ALA A 205 5.26 1.34 33.57
N PHE A 206 6.09 0.93 32.62
CA PHE A 206 6.19 -0.45 32.17
C PHE A 206 7.57 -1.01 32.54
N ASN A 207 7.59 -2.18 33.16
CA ASN A 207 8.82 -2.95 33.37
C ASN A 207 9.04 -3.87 32.16
N VAL A 208 10.21 -3.73 31.54
CA VAL A 208 10.60 -4.51 30.36
C VAL A 208 11.80 -5.37 30.74
N ASN A 209 11.61 -6.69 30.77
CA ASN A 209 12.68 -7.64 31.04
C ASN A 209 13.38 -7.98 29.72
N VAL A 210 14.70 -7.88 29.69
CA VAL A 210 15.52 -8.16 28.52
C VAL A 210 16.62 -9.16 28.89
N ILE A 211 17.08 -9.92 27.89
CA ILE A 211 18.27 -10.75 27.97
C ILE A 211 19.20 -10.37 26.80
N ASP A 212 20.47 -10.32 27.08
CA ASP A 212 21.50 -10.17 26.04
C ASP A 212 21.52 -11.40 25.13
N ARG A 213 21.84 -11.18 23.87
CA ARG A 213 22.09 -12.24 22.89
C ARG A 213 23.56 -12.49 22.72
#